data_5990cdeb2a7c849b59a4fd5d8ec69c0c
#
_entry.id   5990cdeb2a7c849b59a4fd5d8ec69c0c
#
_cell.length_a   1.000
_cell.length_b   1.000
_cell.length_c   1.000
_cell.angle_alpha   90.00
_cell.angle_beta   90.00
_cell.angle_gamma   90.00
#
_symmetry.space_group_name_H-M   'P 1'
#
loop_
_entity.id
_entity.type
_entity.pdbx_description
1 polymer ?
#
loop_
_entity_poly.entity_id
_entity_poly.type
_entity_poly.pdbx_seq_one_letter_code
_entity_poly.pdbx_strand_id
1 'polypeptide(L)'
;YDPSVCYIKFGKNKKVYRDKFITNEVKNIIEDDKIYGVAFITYPPKLEAKPHRDFNLWGKQFRRIQLPLKIPTGKKCYIEWLDTKEKIYWVQSKIEIFNVEKLHRGANESDESMEFLYIDVDPDIEVEL
;
A
#
# COMPACT_ATOMS: atom_id res chain seq x y z
N TYR A 1 -14.10 -4.32 -11.07
CA TYR A 1 -13.95 -3.14 -10.21
C TYR A 1 -12.50 -2.95 -9.84
N ASP A 2 -12.00 -1.73 -9.97
CA ASP A 2 -10.64 -1.39 -9.58
C ASP A 2 -10.56 -1.00 -8.10
N PRO A 3 -9.38 -1.12 -7.46
CA PRO A 3 -9.17 -0.57 -6.13
C PRO A 3 -9.41 0.94 -6.13
N SER A 4 -9.97 1.46 -5.06
CA SER A 4 -10.02 2.89 -4.82
C SER A 4 -8.73 3.33 -4.16
N VAL A 5 -8.09 4.36 -4.71
CA VAL A 5 -6.81 4.90 -4.23
C VAL A 5 -6.97 6.36 -3.87
N CYS A 6 -6.65 6.71 -2.63
CA CYS A 6 -6.63 8.09 -2.17
C CYS A 6 -5.23 8.43 -1.66
N TYR A 7 -4.49 9.23 -2.42
CA TYR A 7 -3.14 9.63 -2.03
C TYR A 7 -3.14 10.72 -0.98
N ILE A 8 -2.37 10.53 0.09
CA ILE A 8 -2.04 11.54 1.09
C ILE A 8 -0.76 12.27 0.68
N LYS A 9 0.18 11.53 0.09
CA LYS A 9 1.42 12.06 -0.49
C LYS A 9 1.68 11.37 -1.82
N PHE A 10 2.04 12.13 -2.83
CA PHE A 10 2.41 11.62 -4.14
C PHE A 10 3.69 12.32 -4.60
N GLY A 11 4.84 11.68 -4.39
CA GLY A 11 6.13 12.22 -4.74
C GLY A 11 6.56 13.41 -3.88
N LYS A 12 7.64 14.06 -4.32
CA LYS A 12 8.21 15.20 -3.62
C LYS A 12 7.32 16.43 -3.81
N ASN A 13 6.96 17.09 -2.72
CA ASN A 13 6.22 18.38 -2.72
C ASN A 13 4.75 18.33 -3.21
N LYS A 14 4.15 17.18 -3.41
CA LYS A 14 2.71 17.13 -3.72
C LYS A 14 1.88 16.87 -2.48
N LYS A 15 1.22 17.90 -1.99
CA LYS A 15 0.18 17.79 -0.99
C LYS A 15 -1.14 17.48 -1.68
N VAL A 16 -1.79 16.39 -1.30
CA VAL A 16 -3.09 15.99 -1.84
C VAL A 16 -4.22 16.40 -0.90
N TYR A 17 -3.91 16.64 0.38
CA TYR A 17 -4.89 17.02 1.39
C TYR A 17 -4.85 18.50 1.71
N ARG A 18 -6.02 19.04 2.10
CA ARG A 18 -6.13 20.40 2.61
C ARG A 18 -5.39 20.52 3.94
N ASP A 19 -4.66 21.61 4.13
CA ASP A 19 -3.82 21.86 5.30
C ASP A 19 -4.56 21.72 6.64
N LYS A 20 -5.85 22.04 6.69
CA LYS A 20 -6.64 21.96 7.92
C LYS A 20 -6.84 20.53 8.45
N PHE A 21 -6.59 19.50 7.61
CA PHE A 21 -6.69 18.11 8.02
C PHE A 21 -5.34 17.46 8.29
N ILE A 22 -4.26 18.21 8.16
CA ILE A 22 -2.90 17.71 8.31
C ILE A 22 -2.39 18.04 9.71
N THR A 23 -2.18 17.00 10.52
CA THR A 23 -1.53 17.12 11.82
C THR A 23 -0.02 17.30 11.64
N ASN A 24 0.70 17.67 12.72
CA ASN A 24 2.16 17.76 12.66
C ASN A 24 2.82 16.45 12.34
N GLU A 25 2.27 15.32 12.82
CA GLU A 25 2.77 13.97 12.53
C GLU A 25 2.66 13.64 11.05
N VAL A 26 1.51 13.92 10.45
CA VAL A 26 1.29 13.72 9.01
C VAL A 26 2.20 14.64 8.19
N LYS A 27 2.38 15.87 8.64
CA LYS A 27 3.27 16.83 7.99
C LYS A 27 4.71 16.33 7.95
N ASN A 28 5.20 15.76 9.04
CA ASN A 28 6.53 15.17 9.10
C ASN A 28 6.70 14.01 8.11
N ILE A 29 5.67 13.18 7.94
CA ILE A 29 5.67 12.10 6.95
C ILE A 29 5.71 12.66 5.53
N ILE A 30 4.90 13.67 5.24
CA ILE A 30 4.84 14.30 3.91
C ILE A 30 6.17 14.97 3.55
N GLU A 31 6.84 15.57 4.50
CA GLU A 31 8.09 16.31 4.30
C GLU A 31 9.34 15.42 4.31
N ASP A 32 9.23 14.15 4.70
CA ASP A 32 10.36 13.22 4.75
C ASP A 32 10.73 12.77 3.32
N ASP A 33 11.97 13.08 2.92
CA ASP A 33 12.47 12.72 1.58
C ASP A 33 12.59 11.22 1.33
N LYS A 34 12.64 10.41 2.37
CA LYS A 34 12.71 8.94 2.28
C LYS A 34 11.33 8.30 2.16
N ILE A 35 10.28 9.08 2.30
CA ILE A 35 8.90 8.63 2.09
C ILE A 35 8.43 9.22 0.77
N TYR A 36 8.20 8.35 -0.21
CA TYR A 36 7.87 8.77 -1.58
C TYR A 36 6.38 8.89 -1.82
N GLY A 37 5.60 8.09 -1.15
CA GLY A 37 4.16 8.11 -1.31
C GLY A 37 3.45 7.51 -0.11
N VAL A 38 2.25 8.02 0.16
CA VAL A 38 1.35 7.48 1.18
C VAL A 38 -0.04 7.44 0.59
N ALA A 39 -0.70 6.29 0.63
CA ALA A 39 -2.03 6.15 0.06
C ALA A 39 -2.95 5.30 0.94
N PHE A 40 -4.21 5.70 0.96
CA PHE A 40 -5.30 4.90 1.50
C PHE A 40 -5.93 4.11 0.37
N ILE A 41 -6.04 2.80 0.56
CA ILE A 41 -6.53 1.87 -0.46
C ILE A 41 -7.75 1.13 0.04
N THR A 42 -8.78 1.06 -0.80
CA THR A 42 -9.96 0.22 -0.56
C THR A 42 -10.08 -0.79 -1.69
N TYR A 43 -10.14 -2.06 -1.33
CA TYR A 43 -10.51 -3.14 -2.24
C TYR A 43 -11.96 -3.50 -1.97
N PRO A 44 -12.86 -3.29 -2.94
CA PRO A 44 -14.24 -3.72 -2.77
C PRO A 44 -14.37 -5.25 -2.67
N PRO A 45 -15.53 -5.77 -2.21
CA PRO A 45 -15.76 -7.21 -2.16
C PRO A 45 -15.52 -7.88 -3.52
N LYS A 46 -14.94 -9.07 -3.50
CA LYS A 46 -14.73 -9.90 -4.69
C LYS A 46 -13.81 -9.27 -5.74
N LEU A 47 -12.96 -8.33 -5.36
CA LEU A 47 -12.01 -7.73 -6.30
C LEU A 47 -10.82 -8.65 -6.52
N GLU A 48 -10.52 -8.92 -7.78
CA GLU A 48 -9.24 -9.45 -8.20
C GLU A 48 -8.55 -8.40 -9.08
N ALA A 49 -7.48 -7.80 -8.55
CA ALA A 49 -6.73 -6.82 -9.32
C ALA A 49 -5.94 -7.51 -10.43
N LYS A 50 -5.74 -6.81 -11.55
CA LYS A 50 -4.94 -7.33 -12.64
C LYS A 50 -3.47 -7.47 -12.22
N PRO A 51 -2.77 -8.53 -12.65
CA PRO A 51 -1.33 -8.62 -12.43
C PRO A 51 -0.61 -7.42 -13.00
N HIS A 52 0.31 -6.85 -12.22
CA HIS A 52 1.08 -5.67 -12.62
C HIS A 52 2.38 -5.59 -11.85
N ARG A 53 3.21 -4.66 -12.28
CA ARG A 53 4.43 -4.24 -11.59
C ARG A 53 4.33 -2.76 -11.33
N ASP A 54 4.66 -2.34 -10.11
CA ASP A 54 4.82 -0.92 -9.79
C ASP A 54 6.26 -0.51 -10.08
N PHE A 55 6.61 -0.62 -11.35
CA PHE A 55 7.96 -0.38 -11.81
C PHE A 55 8.19 1.10 -12.07
N ASN A 56 9.28 1.62 -11.52
CA ASN A 56 9.73 3.00 -11.75
C ASN A 56 8.70 4.09 -11.37
N LEU A 57 7.78 3.77 -10.46
CA LEU A 57 6.72 4.68 -10.04
C LEU A 57 7.25 6.03 -9.52
N TRP A 58 8.36 5.99 -8.78
CA TRP A 58 8.96 7.18 -8.17
C TRP A 58 10.29 7.58 -8.83
N GLY A 59 10.68 6.93 -9.92
CA GLY A 59 11.98 7.12 -10.56
C GLY A 59 13.16 6.56 -9.75
N LYS A 60 12.88 5.79 -8.71
CA LYS A 60 13.87 5.21 -7.78
C LYS A 60 13.38 3.86 -7.30
N GLN A 61 14.30 3.04 -6.80
CA GLN A 61 13.91 1.83 -6.08
C GLN A 61 13.15 2.20 -4.81
N PHE A 62 12.17 1.41 -4.47
CA PHE A 62 11.38 1.62 -3.26
C PHE A 62 10.89 0.29 -2.70
N ARG A 63 10.40 0.34 -1.47
CA ARG A 63 9.67 -0.76 -0.85
C ARG A 63 8.33 -0.24 -0.39
N ARG A 64 7.33 -1.10 -0.41
CA ARG A 64 5.98 -0.75 0.04
C ARG A 64 5.72 -1.35 1.40
N ILE A 65 5.46 -0.49 2.36
CA ILE A 65 4.97 -0.90 3.69
C ILE A 65 3.47 -0.89 3.63
N GLN A 66 2.84 -1.97 4.05
CA GLN A 66 1.40 -2.09 4.07
C GLN A 66 0.88 -2.21 5.48
N LEU A 67 0.02 -1.27 5.85
CA LEU A 67 -0.61 -1.16 7.16
C LEU A 67 -2.08 -1.57 7.04
N PRO A 68 -2.46 -2.73 7.58
CA PRO A 68 -3.86 -3.14 7.52
C PRO A 68 -4.72 -2.26 8.42
N LEU A 69 -5.84 -1.79 7.89
CA LEU A 69 -6.85 -1.03 8.65
C LEU A 69 -8.11 -1.84 8.88
N LYS A 70 -8.58 -2.52 7.85
CA LYS A 70 -9.72 -3.43 7.93
C LYS A 70 -9.48 -4.61 6.99
N ILE A 71 -9.17 -5.75 7.58
CA ILE A 71 -8.95 -6.98 6.81
C ILE A 71 -10.05 -7.99 7.15
N PRO A 72 -10.89 -8.38 6.18
CA PRO A 72 -11.87 -9.43 6.39
C PRO A 72 -11.24 -10.74 6.88
N THR A 73 -11.92 -11.43 7.79
CA THR A 73 -11.45 -12.70 8.33
C THR A 73 -11.55 -13.83 7.32
N GLY A 74 -10.90 -14.97 7.59
CA GLY A 74 -11.04 -16.19 6.80
C GLY A 74 -10.01 -16.37 5.70
N LYS A 75 -8.89 -15.65 5.74
CA LYS A 75 -7.80 -15.75 4.75
C LYS A 75 -8.30 -15.58 3.31
N LYS A 76 -9.07 -14.52 3.07
CA LYS A 76 -9.66 -14.24 1.76
C LYS A 76 -9.01 -13.06 1.03
N CYS A 77 -8.09 -12.37 1.70
CA CYS A 77 -7.39 -11.23 1.13
C CYS A 77 -5.91 -11.51 1.08
N TYR A 78 -5.31 -11.38 -0.10
CA TYR A 78 -3.91 -11.74 -0.29
C TYR A 78 -3.24 -10.92 -1.39
N ILE A 79 -1.91 -10.92 -1.36
CA ILE A 79 -1.08 -10.55 -2.49
C ILE A 79 -0.44 -11.82 -3.05
N GLU A 80 -0.41 -11.95 -4.36
CA GLU A 80 0.19 -13.08 -5.06
C GLU A 80 1.33 -12.62 -5.96
N TRP A 81 2.47 -13.29 -5.84
CA TRP A 81 3.60 -13.13 -6.74
C TRP A 81 3.46 -14.12 -7.89
N LEU A 82 3.27 -13.64 -9.11
CA LEU A 82 2.92 -14.50 -10.24
C LEU A 82 4.04 -15.45 -10.66
N ASP A 83 5.30 -15.02 -10.51
CA ASP A 83 6.46 -15.83 -10.92
C ASP A 83 6.63 -17.08 -10.06
N THR A 84 6.41 -16.96 -8.77
CA THR A 84 6.57 -18.07 -7.81
C THR A 84 5.25 -18.70 -7.39
N LYS A 85 4.13 -18.07 -7.70
CA LYS A 85 2.78 -18.41 -7.24
C LYS A 85 2.64 -18.36 -5.72
N GLU A 86 3.55 -17.65 -5.05
CA GLU A 86 3.49 -17.43 -3.61
C GLU A 86 2.37 -16.46 -3.28
N LYS A 87 1.56 -16.79 -2.28
CA LYS A 87 0.52 -15.91 -1.74
C LYS A 87 0.86 -15.54 -0.30
N ILE A 88 0.71 -14.27 0.02
CA ILE A 88 0.79 -13.79 1.39
C ILE A 88 -0.57 -13.24 1.76
N TYR A 89 -1.22 -13.90 2.72
CA TYR A 89 -2.53 -13.47 3.22
C TYR A 89 -2.37 -12.34 4.20
N TRP A 90 -3.12 -11.26 3.98
CA TRP A 90 -3.10 -10.13 4.88
C TRP A 90 -3.82 -10.45 6.18
N VAL A 91 -3.24 -10.02 7.28
CA VAL A 91 -3.74 -10.21 8.64
C VAL A 91 -3.91 -8.84 9.30
N GLN A 92 -5.01 -8.65 10.02
CA GLN A 92 -5.42 -7.37 10.60
C GLN A 92 -4.31 -6.68 11.42
N SER A 93 -3.53 -7.43 12.15
CA SER A 93 -2.53 -6.88 13.06
C SER A 93 -1.09 -6.94 12.54
N LYS A 94 -0.91 -7.37 11.28
CA LYS A 94 0.44 -7.62 10.76
C LYS A 94 0.81 -6.63 9.67
N ILE A 95 1.88 -5.87 9.89
CA ILE A 95 2.48 -4.99 8.90
C ILE A 95 3.36 -5.84 7.99
N GLU A 96 3.22 -5.66 6.67
CA GLU A 96 4.04 -6.34 5.68
C GLU A 96 4.86 -5.32 4.88
N ILE A 97 6.03 -5.76 4.41
CA ILE A 97 6.90 -4.96 3.54
C ILE A 97 7.12 -5.74 2.25
N PHE A 98 6.78 -5.13 1.12
CA PHE A 98 6.81 -5.80 -0.18
C PHE A 98 7.73 -5.13 -1.19
N ASN A 99 8.32 -5.95 -2.06
CA ASN A 99 8.93 -5.49 -3.29
C ASN A 99 7.89 -5.58 -4.42
N VAL A 100 7.19 -4.49 -4.66
CA VAL A 100 6.10 -4.44 -5.66
C VAL A 100 6.58 -4.20 -7.10
N GLU A 101 7.89 -4.14 -7.31
CA GLU A 101 8.49 -4.12 -8.66
C GLU A 101 8.39 -5.47 -9.35
N LYS A 102 8.17 -6.54 -8.59
CA LYS A 102 7.91 -7.89 -9.13
C LYS A 102 6.44 -8.01 -9.54
N LEU A 103 6.21 -8.85 -10.56
CA LEU A 103 4.85 -9.09 -11.05
C LEU A 103 3.98 -9.69 -9.93
N HIS A 104 2.93 -8.98 -9.59
CA HIS A 104 2.04 -9.34 -8.49
C HIS A 104 0.60 -8.91 -8.77
N ARG A 105 -0.30 -9.41 -7.94
CA ARG A 105 -1.68 -8.94 -7.88
C ARG A 105 -2.21 -9.00 -6.46
N GLY A 106 -3.08 -8.08 -6.11
CA GLY A 106 -3.86 -8.17 -4.88
C GLY A 106 -5.24 -8.73 -5.14
N ALA A 107 -5.83 -9.38 -4.16
CA ALA A 107 -7.19 -9.90 -4.27
C ALA A 107 -7.93 -9.80 -2.95
N ASN A 108 -9.23 -9.53 -3.05
CA ASN A 108 -10.16 -9.60 -1.95
C ASN A 108 -11.30 -10.55 -2.35
N GLU A 109 -11.22 -11.79 -1.93
CA GLU A 109 -12.23 -12.81 -2.24
C GLU A 109 -13.39 -12.83 -1.24
N SER A 110 -13.41 -11.91 -0.28
CA SER A 110 -14.45 -11.82 0.73
C SER A 110 -15.68 -11.05 0.24
N ASP A 111 -16.74 -11.08 1.04
CA ASP A 111 -17.97 -10.30 0.82
C ASP A 111 -17.91 -8.90 1.47
N GLU A 112 -16.80 -8.55 2.08
CA GLU A 112 -16.59 -7.26 2.74
C GLU A 112 -15.46 -6.48 2.08
N SER A 113 -15.48 -5.15 2.19
CA SER A 113 -14.38 -4.30 1.73
C SER A 113 -13.14 -4.51 2.58
N MET A 114 -11.97 -4.47 1.95
CA MET A 114 -10.68 -4.47 2.61
C MET A 114 -10.09 -3.07 2.53
N GLU A 115 -9.52 -2.59 3.62
CA GLU A 115 -8.92 -1.26 3.70
C GLU A 115 -7.52 -1.33 4.28
N PHE A 116 -6.59 -0.62 3.65
CA PHE A 116 -5.22 -0.52 4.15
C PHE A 116 -4.57 0.79 3.72
N LEU A 117 -3.51 1.15 4.44
CA LEU A 117 -2.58 2.19 4.01
C LEU A 117 -1.35 1.54 3.41
N TYR A 118 -0.79 2.13 2.37
CA TYR A 118 0.57 1.81 2.02
C TYR A 118 1.46 3.05 2.02
N ILE A 119 2.72 2.81 2.36
CA ILE A 119 3.75 3.83 2.42
C ILE A 119 4.90 3.34 1.55
N ASP A 120 5.20 4.05 0.49
CA ASP A 120 6.32 3.75 -0.38
C ASP A 120 7.53 4.51 0.10
N VAL A 121 8.60 3.78 0.38
CA VAL A 121 9.77 4.33 1.07
C VAL A 121 11.07 3.94 0.37
N ASP A 122 12.11 4.72 0.66
CA ASP A 122 13.48 4.36 0.33
C ASP A 122 13.81 2.98 0.94
N PRO A 123 14.44 2.06 0.17
CA PRO A 123 14.77 0.73 0.69
C PRO A 123 15.69 0.73 1.92
N ASP A 124 16.46 1.81 2.09
CA ASP A 124 17.40 1.95 3.20
C ASP A 124 16.78 2.60 4.45
N ILE A 125 15.48 2.92 4.42
CA ILE A 125 14.83 3.49 5.59
C ILE A 125 14.76 2.45 6.71
N GLU A 126 15.08 2.86 7.93
CA GLU A 126 14.90 2.01 9.10
C GLU A 126 13.43 2.05 9.54
N VAL A 127 12.85 0.88 9.66
CA VAL A 127 11.47 0.73 10.12
C VAL A 127 11.49 -0.05 11.44
N GLU A 128 11.03 0.58 12.51
CA GLU A 128 10.78 -0.07 13.77
C GLU A 128 9.34 -0.57 13.78
N LEU A 129 9.20 -1.89 13.79
CA LEU A 129 7.89 -2.54 13.77
C LEU A 129 7.49 -3.04 15.16
#